data_25635d1cfcc510d2628b089d0876ccc4
#
_entry.id   25635d1cfcc510d2628b089d0876ccc4
#
_cell.length_a   1.000
_cell.length_b   1.000
_cell.length_c   1.000
_cell.angle_alpha   90.00
_cell.angle_beta   90.00
_cell.angle_gamma   90.00
#
_symmetry.space_group_name_H-M   'P 1'
#
loop_
_entity.id
_entity.type
_entity.pdbx_description
1 polymer ?
#
loop_
_entity_poly.entity_id
_entity_poly.type
_entity_poly.pdbx_seq_one_letter_code
_entity_poly.pdbx_strand_id
1 'polypeptide(L)'
;ANDAGLTAKFYTYYASVSGTPAALGAGSAGRVYQVGVMNFENPAARKVMDEYKAKFNDDFYTAQIFNVYTMLSAAMVKAKSTAPVKVAAAMGGLEVPSWGGTVTMRKSDHQLQQAVHMTVWQKAGAKPFDYSVENTGFNFRNVKTYEPYVASTPTSCQMKRPAGL
;
A
#
# COMPACT_ATOMS: atom_id res chain seq x y z
N ALA A 1 3.19 25.75 8.07
CA ALA A 1 2.05 26.03 7.18
C ALA A 1 0.93 26.74 7.95
N ASN A 2 0.46 26.18 9.06
CA ASN A 2 -0.61 26.79 9.87
C ASN A 2 -0.18 28.15 10.43
N ASP A 3 1.03 28.23 10.98
CA ASP A 3 1.60 29.47 11.54
C ASP A 3 1.75 30.58 10.50
N ALA A 4 1.89 30.21 9.23
CA ALA A 4 1.94 31.13 8.10
C ALA A 4 0.57 31.42 7.46
N GLY A 5 -0.54 30.94 8.05
CA GLY A 5 -1.89 31.13 7.52
C GLY A 5 -2.17 30.43 6.19
N LEU A 6 -1.34 29.45 5.79
CA LEU A 6 -1.53 28.74 4.54
C LEU A 6 -2.72 27.77 4.63
N THR A 7 -3.65 27.87 3.67
CA THR A 7 -4.84 27.01 3.55
C THR A 7 -4.68 25.92 2.49
N ALA A 8 -3.50 25.80 1.89
CA ALA A 8 -3.20 24.83 0.84
C ALA A 8 -3.40 23.39 1.30
N LYS A 9 -3.83 22.52 0.37
CA LYS A 9 -3.82 21.07 0.53
C LYS A 9 -2.45 20.54 0.14
N PHE A 10 -1.97 19.55 0.90
CA PHE A 10 -0.68 18.90 0.70
C PHE A 10 -0.91 17.47 0.22
N TYR A 11 -0.26 17.08 -0.86
CA TYR A 11 -0.30 15.73 -1.41
C TYR A 11 1.06 15.09 -1.28
N THR A 12 1.12 13.90 -0.71
CA THR A 12 2.35 13.18 -0.46
C THR A 12 2.11 11.66 -0.51
N TYR A 13 3.18 10.89 -0.57
CA TYR A 13 3.14 9.43 -0.44
C TYR A 13 3.84 8.92 0.83
N TYR A 14 4.32 9.82 1.68
CA TYR A 14 5.04 9.49 2.92
C TYR A 14 4.30 9.86 4.21
N ALA A 15 3.07 10.34 4.15
CA ALA A 15 2.38 10.83 5.36
C ALA A 15 2.09 9.72 6.40
N SER A 16 2.06 8.44 6.00
CA SER A 16 1.87 7.30 6.92
C SER A 16 3.17 6.66 7.41
N VAL A 17 4.33 7.23 7.12
CA VAL A 17 5.61 6.70 7.63
C VAL A 17 5.74 7.02 9.11
N SER A 18 6.32 6.07 9.89
CA SER A 18 6.50 6.16 11.34
C SER A 18 6.96 7.54 11.82
N GLY A 19 6.28 8.08 12.80
CA GLY A 19 6.48 9.40 13.38
C GLY A 19 5.82 10.55 12.62
N THR A 20 5.48 10.38 11.35
CA THR A 20 4.79 11.43 10.56
C THR A 20 3.36 11.64 11.02
N PRO A 21 2.52 10.62 11.25
CA PRO A 21 1.18 10.78 11.77
C PRO A 21 1.13 11.55 13.10
N ALA A 22 2.03 11.24 14.02
CA ALA A 22 2.13 11.95 15.29
C ALA A 22 2.48 13.44 15.08
N ALA A 23 3.35 13.75 14.12
CA ALA A 23 3.74 15.13 13.80
C ALA A 23 2.65 15.90 13.05
N LEU A 24 1.74 15.24 12.32
CA LEU A 24 0.65 15.90 11.60
C LEU A 24 -0.34 16.59 12.54
N GLY A 25 -0.71 15.95 13.63
CA GLY A 25 -1.65 16.47 14.62
C GLY A 25 -3.03 16.81 14.05
N ALA A 26 -3.89 17.37 14.91
CA ALA A 26 -5.26 17.76 14.56
C ALA A 26 -5.34 18.92 13.55
N GLY A 27 -4.37 19.84 13.58
CA GLY A 27 -4.34 21.01 12.69
C GLY A 27 -4.12 20.68 11.21
N SER A 28 -3.70 19.45 10.91
CA SER A 28 -3.51 18.96 9.54
C SER A 28 -4.73 18.24 8.97
N ALA A 29 -5.78 18.06 9.77
CA ALA A 29 -7.00 17.35 9.35
C ALA A 29 -7.65 18.03 8.13
N GLY A 30 -8.06 17.21 7.15
CA GLY A 30 -8.67 17.68 5.91
C GLY A 30 -7.70 18.32 4.91
N ARG A 31 -6.43 18.48 5.26
CA ARG A 31 -5.44 19.20 4.44
C ARG A 31 -4.31 18.34 3.91
N VAL A 32 -3.93 17.29 4.63
CA VAL A 32 -2.88 16.37 4.20
C VAL A 32 -3.50 15.14 3.55
N TYR A 33 -3.17 14.96 2.29
CA TYR A 33 -3.58 13.83 1.46
C TYR A 33 -2.38 12.92 1.21
N GLN A 34 -2.63 11.62 1.32
CA GLN A 34 -1.65 10.62 0.97
C GLN A 34 -2.14 9.81 -0.23
N VAL A 35 -1.22 9.54 -1.15
CA VAL A 35 -1.42 8.60 -2.26
C VAL A 35 -0.58 7.36 -1.98
N GLY A 36 -1.20 6.20 -1.93
CA GLY A 36 -0.50 4.96 -1.58
C GLY A 36 -1.36 3.71 -1.81
N VAL A 37 -0.82 2.56 -1.44
CA VAL A 37 -1.48 1.27 -1.63
C VAL A 37 -2.24 0.79 -0.40
N MET A 38 -2.17 1.50 0.71
CA MET A 38 -2.84 1.14 1.95
C MET A 38 -4.23 1.77 2.02
N ASN A 39 -5.23 0.93 2.25
CA ASN A 39 -6.58 1.36 2.60
C ASN A 39 -6.90 0.87 4.00
N PHE A 40 -6.89 1.79 4.97
CA PHE A 40 -7.14 1.50 6.38
C PHE A 40 -8.58 1.05 6.68
N GLU A 41 -9.50 1.25 5.73
CA GLU A 41 -10.90 0.84 5.85
C GLU A 41 -11.15 -0.56 5.27
N ASN A 42 -10.15 -1.15 4.59
CA ASN A 42 -10.27 -2.50 4.04
C ASN A 42 -10.22 -3.54 5.17
N PRO A 43 -11.22 -4.45 5.30
CA PRO A 43 -11.27 -5.40 6.40
C PRO A 43 -10.07 -6.36 6.47
N ALA A 44 -9.52 -6.78 5.32
CA ALA A 44 -8.36 -7.67 5.29
C ALA A 44 -7.09 -6.95 5.78
N ALA A 45 -6.88 -5.70 5.32
CA ALA A 45 -5.81 -4.86 5.81
C ALA A 45 -5.96 -4.61 7.32
N ARG A 46 -7.18 -4.24 7.74
CA ARG A 46 -7.47 -3.93 9.15
C ARG A 46 -7.16 -5.09 10.08
N LYS A 47 -7.50 -6.32 9.71
CA LYS A 47 -7.19 -7.51 10.52
C LYS A 47 -5.70 -7.61 10.81
N VAL A 48 -4.86 -7.52 9.79
CA VAL A 48 -3.40 -7.63 9.95
C VAL A 48 -2.84 -6.45 10.77
N MET A 49 -3.37 -5.25 10.56
CA MET A 49 -2.95 -4.06 11.33
C MET A 49 -3.29 -4.20 12.81
N ASP A 50 -4.49 -4.67 13.14
CA ASP A 50 -4.91 -4.88 14.53
C ASP A 50 -4.07 -5.98 15.21
N GLU A 51 -3.82 -7.10 14.51
CA GLU A 51 -2.96 -8.18 15.00
C GLU A 51 -1.52 -7.73 15.24
N TYR A 52 -0.97 -6.93 14.31
CA TYR A 52 0.37 -6.36 14.44
C TYR A 52 0.46 -5.41 15.64
N LYS A 53 -0.51 -4.49 15.75
CA LYS A 53 -0.56 -3.51 16.84
C LYS A 53 -0.72 -4.20 18.21
N ALA A 54 -1.57 -5.21 18.28
CA ALA A 54 -1.74 -5.99 19.52
C ALA A 54 -0.45 -6.74 19.95
N LYS A 55 0.33 -7.23 18.98
CA LYS A 55 1.55 -7.99 19.23
C LYS A 55 2.76 -7.13 19.54
N PHE A 56 2.92 -6.01 18.83
CA PHE A 56 4.14 -5.21 18.88
C PHE A 56 3.95 -3.83 19.53
N ASN A 57 2.71 -3.46 19.89
CA ASN A 57 2.32 -2.13 20.37
C ASN A 57 2.80 -1.01 19.43
N ASP A 58 2.75 -1.29 18.13
CA ASP A 58 3.20 -0.39 17.07
C ASP A 58 2.33 -0.56 15.83
N ASP A 59 2.36 0.40 14.91
CA ASP A 59 1.62 0.33 13.67
C ASP A 59 2.42 -0.34 12.55
N PHE A 60 1.71 -0.96 11.61
CA PHE A 60 2.33 -1.55 10.44
C PHE A 60 2.44 -0.51 9.32
N TYR A 61 3.63 0.03 9.09
CA TYR A 61 3.87 1.16 8.18
C TYR A 61 4.18 0.77 6.73
N THR A 62 4.49 -0.51 6.46
CA THR A 62 5.07 -0.95 5.20
C THR A 62 4.20 -1.95 4.45
N ALA A 63 3.00 -1.52 4.04
CA ALA A 63 2.07 -2.36 3.28
C ALA A 63 2.70 -3.01 2.03
N GLN A 64 3.63 -2.32 1.38
CA GLN A 64 4.34 -2.82 0.21
C GLN A 64 5.12 -4.11 0.49
N ILE A 65 5.69 -4.26 1.68
CA ILE A 65 6.41 -5.46 2.09
C ILE A 65 5.52 -6.69 2.10
N PHE A 66 4.25 -6.54 2.50
CA PHE A 66 3.29 -7.64 2.45
C PHE A 66 3.16 -8.19 1.02
N ASN A 67 2.99 -7.30 0.03
CA ASN A 67 2.88 -7.71 -1.38
C ASN A 67 4.16 -8.39 -1.87
N VAL A 68 5.34 -7.92 -1.46
CA VAL A 68 6.62 -8.55 -1.82
C VAL A 68 6.68 -9.99 -1.34
N TYR A 69 6.42 -10.24 -0.06
CA TYR A 69 6.47 -11.60 0.50
C TYR A 69 5.38 -12.52 -0.07
N THR A 70 4.15 -12.01 -0.21
CA THR A 70 3.03 -12.79 -0.75
C THR A 70 3.32 -13.19 -2.21
N MET A 71 3.78 -12.25 -3.04
CA MET A 71 4.12 -12.49 -4.43
C MET A 71 5.30 -13.47 -4.56
N LEU A 72 6.37 -13.26 -3.77
CA LEU A 72 7.56 -14.08 -3.80
C LEU A 72 7.26 -15.53 -3.39
N SER A 73 6.52 -15.71 -2.28
CA SER A 73 6.18 -17.06 -1.81
C SER A 73 5.27 -17.80 -2.80
N ALA A 74 4.28 -17.12 -3.36
CA ALA A 74 3.41 -17.71 -4.38
C ALA A 74 4.18 -18.06 -5.66
N ALA A 75 5.15 -17.24 -6.05
CA ALA A 75 6.02 -17.52 -7.19
C ALA A 75 6.93 -18.74 -6.94
N MET A 76 7.48 -18.88 -5.73
CA MET A 76 8.26 -20.08 -5.36
C MET A 76 7.42 -21.34 -5.40
N VAL A 77 6.19 -21.30 -4.89
CA VAL A 77 5.25 -22.44 -4.96
C VAL A 77 4.94 -22.79 -6.40
N LYS A 78 4.60 -21.80 -7.23
CA LYS A 78 4.32 -22.00 -8.67
C LYS A 78 5.51 -22.55 -9.43
N ALA A 79 6.71 -22.06 -9.14
CA ALA A 79 7.96 -22.52 -9.77
C ALA A 79 8.42 -23.89 -9.25
N LYS A 80 7.89 -24.36 -8.11
CA LYS A 80 8.40 -25.51 -7.35
C LYS A 80 9.92 -25.43 -7.13
N SER A 81 10.42 -24.22 -6.89
CA SER A 81 11.85 -23.92 -6.83
C SER A 81 12.10 -22.62 -6.08
N THR A 82 13.28 -22.53 -5.47
CA THR A 82 13.82 -21.28 -4.89
C THR A 82 14.89 -20.66 -5.78
N ALA A 83 15.20 -21.27 -6.94
CA ALA A 83 16.18 -20.72 -7.89
C ALA A 83 15.66 -19.37 -8.44
N PRO A 84 16.44 -18.27 -8.32
CA PRO A 84 15.96 -16.92 -8.62
C PRO A 84 15.37 -16.77 -10.03
N VAL A 85 15.99 -17.36 -11.02
CA VAL A 85 15.54 -17.26 -12.43
C VAL A 85 14.18 -17.95 -12.62
N LYS A 86 13.98 -19.14 -12.03
CA LYS A 86 12.70 -19.85 -12.10
C LYS A 86 11.58 -19.11 -11.35
N VAL A 87 11.90 -18.55 -10.19
CA VAL A 87 10.97 -17.76 -9.40
C VAL A 87 10.57 -16.48 -10.16
N ALA A 88 11.52 -15.76 -10.73
CA ALA A 88 11.26 -14.57 -11.54
C ALA A 88 10.35 -14.89 -12.74
N ALA A 89 10.61 -15.99 -13.45
CA ALA A 89 9.75 -16.42 -14.55
C ALA A 89 8.32 -16.73 -14.09
N ALA A 90 8.17 -17.39 -12.95
CA ALA A 90 6.87 -17.74 -12.37
C ALA A 90 6.05 -16.52 -11.92
N MET A 91 6.70 -15.38 -11.61
CA MET A 91 6.03 -14.14 -11.26
C MET A 91 5.20 -13.54 -12.40
N GLY A 92 5.65 -13.69 -13.63
CA GLY A 92 4.97 -13.11 -14.79
C GLY A 92 3.51 -13.56 -14.92
N GLY A 93 2.57 -12.64 -14.76
CA GLY A 93 1.13 -12.91 -14.77
C GLY A 93 0.60 -13.57 -13.51
N LEU A 94 1.37 -13.61 -12.43
CA LEU A 94 0.92 -14.14 -11.14
C LEU A 94 -0.01 -13.14 -10.45
N GLU A 95 -1.10 -13.64 -9.91
CA GLU A 95 -2.06 -12.90 -9.12
C GLU A 95 -2.02 -13.38 -7.68
N VAL A 96 -2.03 -12.45 -6.74
CA VAL A 96 -2.05 -12.75 -5.30
C VAL A 96 -2.96 -11.79 -4.55
N PRO A 97 -3.55 -12.23 -3.43
CA PRO A 97 -4.30 -11.33 -2.56
C PRO A 97 -3.38 -10.27 -1.93
N SER A 98 -3.93 -9.10 -1.73
CA SER A 98 -3.25 -7.94 -1.14
C SER A 98 -4.22 -7.15 -0.24
N TRP A 99 -3.76 -6.06 0.31
CA TRP A 99 -4.48 -5.18 1.24
C TRP A 99 -5.66 -4.43 0.62
N GLY A 100 -5.65 -4.21 -0.66
CA GLY A 100 -6.71 -3.50 -1.39
C GLY A 100 -7.43 -4.36 -2.42
N GLY A 101 -7.25 -5.68 -2.36
CA GLY A 101 -7.80 -6.60 -3.36
C GLY A 101 -6.73 -7.51 -3.94
N THR A 102 -6.88 -7.91 -5.20
CA THR A 102 -5.90 -8.72 -5.92
C THR A 102 -4.87 -7.82 -6.59
N VAL A 103 -3.61 -8.23 -6.55
CA VAL A 103 -2.52 -7.60 -7.29
C VAL A 103 -1.96 -8.58 -8.31
N THR A 104 -1.57 -8.05 -9.48
CA THR A 104 -1.08 -8.86 -10.61
C THR A 104 0.30 -8.39 -11.03
N MET A 105 1.22 -9.32 -11.21
CA MET A 105 2.54 -9.03 -11.79
C MET A 105 2.44 -9.01 -13.32
N ARG A 106 2.62 -7.84 -13.93
CA ARG A 106 2.54 -7.69 -15.40
C ARG A 106 3.65 -8.49 -16.09
N LYS A 107 3.27 -9.28 -17.12
CA LYS A 107 4.22 -10.17 -17.81
C LYS A 107 5.31 -9.43 -18.56
N SER A 108 5.00 -8.28 -19.14
CA SER A 108 5.91 -7.56 -20.04
C SER A 108 7.14 -7.01 -19.33
N ASP A 109 7.00 -6.51 -18.10
CA ASP A 109 8.03 -5.75 -17.41
C ASP A 109 8.09 -5.99 -15.90
N HIS A 110 7.29 -6.94 -15.39
CA HIS A 110 7.16 -7.23 -13.96
C HIS A 110 6.76 -6.02 -13.10
N GLN A 111 6.03 -5.06 -13.68
CA GLN A 111 5.38 -4.03 -12.88
C GLN A 111 4.20 -4.63 -12.12
N LEU A 112 4.14 -4.37 -10.81
CA LEU A 112 3.00 -4.77 -10.00
C LEU A 112 1.80 -3.88 -10.32
N GLN A 113 0.71 -4.49 -10.77
CA GLN A 113 -0.57 -3.83 -11.01
C GLN A 113 -1.41 -3.95 -9.75
N GLN A 114 -1.74 -2.82 -9.13
CA GLN A 114 -2.46 -2.76 -7.88
C GLN A 114 -3.31 -1.48 -7.80
N ALA A 115 -4.36 -1.53 -6.99
CA ALA A 115 -5.13 -0.33 -6.68
C ALA A 115 -4.27 0.68 -5.92
N VAL A 116 -4.52 1.96 -6.20
CA VAL A 116 -3.89 3.09 -5.50
C VAL A 116 -5.00 3.90 -4.84
N HIS A 117 -4.81 4.23 -3.58
CA HIS A 117 -5.79 4.96 -2.79
C HIS A 117 -5.30 6.38 -2.53
N MET A 118 -6.18 7.34 -2.74
CA MET A 118 -6.01 8.69 -2.22
C MET A 118 -6.77 8.80 -0.92
N THR A 119 -6.05 9.08 0.15
CA THR A 119 -6.59 9.18 1.50
C THR A 119 -6.36 10.57 2.06
N VAL A 120 -7.14 10.98 3.06
CA VAL A 120 -7.01 12.26 3.74
C VAL A 120 -6.89 12.06 5.25
N TRP A 121 -5.99 12.78 5.87
CA TRP A 121 -5.82 12.79 7.33
C TRP A 121 -7.05 13.39 7.99
N GLN A 122 -7.71 12.61 8.85
CA GLN A 122 -8.94 13.02 9.56
C GLN A 122 -9.03 12.34 10.93
N LYS A 123 -9.84 12.92 11.81
CA LYS A 123 -10.16 12.32 13.10
C LYS A 123 -10.82 10.95 12.88
N ALA A 124 -10.30 9.92 13.55
CA ALA A 124 -10.90 8.60 13.55
C ALA A 124 -12.34 8.66 14.12
N GLY A 125 -13.22 7.84 13.57
CA GLY A 125 -14.65 7.85 13.91
C GLY A 125 -15.19 6.45 14.19
N ALA A 126 -16.39 6.17 13.70
CA ALA A 126 -16.99 4.84 13.80
C ALA A 126 -16.41 3.87 12.75
N LYS A 127 -16.58 2.57 12.98
CA LYS A 127 -16.19 1.52 12.02
C LYS A 127 -16.78 1.80 10.63
N PRO A 128 -16.04 1.54 9.56
CA PRO A 128 -14.70 0.96 9.49
C PRO A 128 -13.54 1.95 9.67
N PHE A 129 -13.80 3.20 9.99
CA PHE A 129 -12.82 4.29 10.10
C PHE A 129 -12.44 4.59 11.56
N ASP A 130 -12.34 3.59 12.40
CA ASP A 130 -12.04 3.70 13.84
C ASP A 130 -10.59 3.42 14.23
N TYR A 131 -9.72 3.07 13.26
CA TYR A 131 -8.30 2.85 13.53
C TYR A 131 -7.60 4.15 13.88
N SER A 132 -6.81 4.13 14.94
CA SER A 132 -6.01 5.27 15.38
C SER A 132 -4.55 5.04 15.04
N VAL A 133 -4.07 5.72 14.01
CA VAL A 133 -2.65 5.63 13.60
C VAL A 133 -1.79 6.28 14.66
N GLU A 134 -0.73 5.58 15.10
CA GLU A 134 0.18 6.01 16.17
C GLU A 134 -0.54 6.49 17.45
N ASN A 135 -1.72 5.92 17.73
CA ASN A 135 -2.57 6.31 18.89
C ASN A 135 -2.95 7.81 18.92
N THR A 136 -2.91 8.49 17.78
CA THR A 136 -3.19 9.92 17.66
C THR A 136 -4.68 10.28 17.74
N GLY A 137 -5.58 9.31 17.62
CA GLY A 137 -7.02 9.55 17.44
C GLY A 137 -7.37 9.96 16.01
N PHE A 138 -6.43 9.86 15.07
CA PHE A 138 -6.59 10.19 13.66
C PHE A 138 -6.19 9.03 12.75
N ASN A 139 -6.67 9.08 11.51
CA ASN A 139 -6.40 8.09 10.47
C ASN A 139 -6.44 8.72 9.08
N PHE A 140 -6.01 7.96 8.08
CA PHE A 140 -6.10 8.31 6.67
C PHE A 140 -7.38 7.73 6.06
N ARG A 141 -8.42 8.56 5.94
CA ARG A 141 -9.70 8.17 5.34
C ARG A 141 -9.57 8.07 3.83
N ASN A 142 -10.05 6.96 3.27
CA ASN A 142 -10.07 6.80 1.82
C ASN A 142 -11.08 7.76 1.17
N VAL A 143 -10.63 8.58 0.23
CA VAL A 143 -11.46 9.53 -0.52
C VAL A 143 -11.61 9.11 -1.98
N LYS A 144 -10.65 8.37 -2.51
CA LYS A 144 -10.72 7.83 -3.88
C LYS A 144 -9.82 6.61 -4.02
N THR A 145 -10.35 5.60 -4.69
CA THR A 145 -9.58 4.44 -5.15
C THR A 145 -9.40 4.54 -6.66
N TYR A 146 -8.18 4.37 -7.11
CA TYR A 146 -7.82 4.23 -8.52
C TYR A 146 -7.56 2.76 -8.78
N GLU A 147 -8.31 2.21 -9.74
CA GLU A 147 -8.19 0.81 -10.12
C GLU A 147 -6.83 0.51 -10.76
N PRO A 148 -6.34 -0.73 -10.70
CA PRO A 148 -5.02 -1.10 -11.20
C PRO A 148 -4.74 -0.66 -12.64
N TYR A 149 -5.76 -0.66 -13.51
CA TYR A 149 -5.61 -0.27 -14.91
C TYR A 149 -5.24 1.22 -15.10
N VAL A 150 -5.58 2.09 -14.16
CA VAL A 150 -5.26 3.53 -14.25
C VAL A 150 -3.75 3.77 -14.25
N ALA A 151 -3.00 2.93 -13.50
CA ALA A 151 -1.54 2.98 -13.45
C ALA A 151 -0.89 2.06 -14.50
N SER A 152 -1.68 1.34 -15.30
CA SER A 152 -1.19 0.39 -16.30
C SER A 152 -0.80 1.10 -17.61
N THR A 153 0.18 2.00 -17.51
CA THR A 153 0.72 2.69 -18.67
C THR A 153 1.49 1.73 -19.58
N PRO A 154 1.54 2.00 -20.91
CA PRO A 154 2.41 1.23 -21.81
C PRO A 154 3.84 1.26 -21.33
N THR A 155 4.52 0.10 -21.39
CA THR A 155 5.93 0.02 -21.02
C THR A 155 6.82 0.22 -22.24
N SER A 156 7.89 0.99 -22.06
CA SER A 156 9.03 1.04 -23.00
C SER A 156 10.11 0.04 -22.61
N CYS A 157 9.97 -0.65 -21.46
CA CYS A 157 10.93 -1.63 -20.99
C CYS A 157 10.88 -2.89 -21.86
N GLN A 158 12.04 -3.27 -22.41
CA GLN A 158 12.23 -4.52 -23.11
C GLN A 158 13.08 -5.44 -22.25
N MET A 159 12.42 -6.25 -21.43
CA MET A 159 13.12 -7.19 -20.57
C MET A 159 13.81 -8.28 -21.39
N LYS A 160 15.13 -8.40 -21.20
CA LYS A 160 15.90 -9.55 -21.70
C LYS A 160 15.72 -10.72 -20.72
N ARG A 161 15.00 -11.73 -21.14
CA ARG A 161 14.80 -12.94 -20.34
C ARG A 161 15.82 -13.99 -20.69
N PRO A 162 16.31 -14.80 -19.72
CA PRO A 162 17.14 -15.96 -20.02
C PRO A 162 16.41 -16.92 -20.97
N ALA A 163 17.17 -17.55 -21.86
CA ALA A 163 16.61 -18.55 -22.77
C ALA A 163 16.05 -19.75 -21.98
N GLY A 164 14.90 -20.26 -22.42
CA GLY A 164 14.25 -21.42 -21.80
C GLY A 164 13.30 -21.10 -20.63
N LEU A 165 12.93 -19.84 -20.48
CA LEU A 165 11.92 -19.39 -19.48
C LEU A 165 10.66 -18.88 -20.15
#